data_a0b03c8c045ef0f27c9487f0c258ebc4
#
_entry.id   a0b03c8c045ef0f27c9487f0c258ebc4
#
_cell.length_a   1.000
_cell.length_b   1.000
_cell.length_c   1.000
_cell.angle_alpha   90.00
_cell.angle_beta   90.00
_cell.angle_gamma   90.00
#
_symmetry.space_group_name_H-M   'P 1'
#
loop_
_entity.id
_entity.type
_entity.pdbx_description
1 polymer ?
#
loop_
_entity_poly.entity_id
_entity_poly.type
_entity_poly.pdbx_seq_one_letter_code
_entity_poly.pdbx_strand_id
1 'polypeptide(L)'
;MPDSLPDWARTQREWLRPTVVGRLGIHPPWCDPVGEVPVSIDPGPTFGHGAHPTTALVLAEVDRLAGPNMSMLDVGCGSGVLAIAAARLGAGPVVGIDVEADAVAWTRTNAVANAVDVSASTTPITDVPGTFDLVLANVLPVVHDAIASAVTARRAEQGVLVVSGIPDERADRVVGCYVAFGLTEERRTSIDGWTAAVLAGPVVG
;
A
#
# COMPACT_ATOMS: atom_id res chain seq x y z
N MET A 1 11.66 23.12 21.16
CA MET A 1 11.52 24.29 20.28
C MET A 1 10.51 23.96 19.20
N PRO A 2 9.20 24.33 19.30
CA PRO A 2 8.18 24.01 18.29
C PRO A 2 8.31 24.79 16.97
N ASP A 3 9.11 25.86 16.95
CA ASP A 3 9.16 26.81 15.83
C ASP A 3 10.08 26.44 14.65
N SER A 4 10.71 25.26 14.66
CA SER A 4 11.65 24.84 13.61
C SER A 4 11.08 23.83 12.61
N LEU A 5 9.82 23.44 12.74
CA LEU A 5 9.20 22.50 11.80
C LEU A 5 8.80 23.19 10.49
N PRO A 6 9.01 22.55 9.33
CA PRO A 6 8.46 23.03 8.06
C PRO A 6 6.94 23.21 8.12
N ASP A 7 6.37 24.11 7.31
CA ASP A 7 4.93 24.41 7.32
C ASP A 7 4.06 23.18 7.09
N TRP A 8 4.46 22.28 6.18
CA TRP A 8 3.74 21.03 5.93
C TRP A 8 3.67 20.12 7.18
N ALA A 9 4.75 20.05 7.96
CA ALA A 9 4.79 19.23 9.17
C ALA A 9 3.91 19.82 10.29
N ARG A 10 3.81 21.15 10.39
CA ARG A 10 2.87 21.81 11.30
C ARG A 10 1.43 21.52 10.93
N THR A 11 1.08 21.69 9.65
CA THR A 11 -0.25 21.40 9.14
C THR A 11 -0.63 19.94 9.37
N GLN A 12 0.27 18.99 9.11
CA GLN A 12 0.00 17.58 9.38
C GLN A 12 -0.30 17.31 10.86
N ARG A 13 0.47 17.89 11.79
CA ARG A 13 0.22 17.73 13.25
C ARG A 13 -1.13 18.25 13.69
N GLU A 14 -1.65 19.29 13.04
CA GLU A 14 -2.97 19.86 13.36
C GLU A 14 -4.13 19.00 12.87
N TRP A 15 -3.99 18.32 11.71
CA TRP A 15 -5.11 17.67 11.01
C TRP A 15 -5.08 16.15 11.06
N LEU A 16 -3.90 15.53 11.07
CA LEU A 16 -3.82 14.07 11.09
C LEU A 16 -4.28 13.52 12.44
N ARG A 17 -5.16 12.54 12.36
CA ARG A 17 -5.70 11.80 13.50
C ARG A 17 -5.48 10.31 13.29
N PRO A 18 -5.34 9.55 14.39
CA PRO A 18 -5.31 8.10 14.32
C PRO A 18 -6.57 7.54 13.62
N THR A 19 -6.39 6.49 12.85
CA THR A 19 -7.47 5.80 12.12
C THR A 19 -7.38 4.31 12.41
N VAL A 20 -8.53 3.65 12.61
CA VAL A 20 -8.59 2.20 12.82
C VAL A 20 -9.29 1.55 11.63
N VAL A 21 -8.65 0.52 11.06
CA VAL A 21 -9.19 -0.30 9.96
C VAL A 21 -9.00 -1.77 10.34
N GLY A 22 -10.08 -2.47 10.69
CA GLY A 22 -9.98 -3.82 11.25
C GLY A 22 -9.14 -3.85 12.53
N ARG A 23 -8.12 -4.71 12.58
CA ARG A 23 -7.15 -4.77 13.70
C ARG A 23 -6.10 -3.67 13.65
N LEU A 24 -5.85 -3.11 12.45
CA LEU A 24 -4.79 -2.13 12.21
C LEU A 24 -5.16 -0.76 12.77
N GLY A 25 -4.28 -0.19 13.57
CA GLY A 25 -4.41 1.17 14.08
C GLY A 25 -3.29 2.05 13.54
N ILE A 26 -3.59 2.88 12.54
CA ILE A 26 -2.61 3.78 11.93
C ILE A 26 -2.59 5.09 12.71
N HIS A 27 -1.44 5.48 13.20
CA HIS A 27 -1.29 6.71 13.96
C HIS A 27 0.02 7.45 13.63
N PRO A 28 0.01 8.80 13.65
CA PRO A 28 1.24 9.57 13.59
C PRO A 28 2.10 9.36 14.85
N PRO A 29 3.43 9.54 14.80
CA PRO A 29 4.32 9.35 15.96
C PRO A 29 4.03 10.28 17.15
N TRP A 30 3.30 11.39 16.93
CA TRP A 30 2.92 12.37 17.95
C TRP A 30 1.52 12.13 18.54
N CYS A 31 0.87 11.02 18.17
CA CYS A 31 -0.40 10.58 18.73
C CYS A 31 -0.24 9.25 19.46
N ASP A 32 -1.13 9.00 20.43
CA ASP A 32 -1.16 7.71 21.12
C ASP A 32 -1.51 6.59 20.15
N PRO A 33 -0.93 5.38 20.33
CA PRO A 33 -1.28 4.20 19.57
C PRO A 33 -2.77 3.84 19.69
N VAL A 34 -3.35 3.36 18.60
CA VAL A 34 -4.73 2.89 18.52
C VAL A 34 -4.80 1.51 17.86
N GLY A 35 -5.94 0.83 17.96
CA GLY A 35 -6.16 -0.48 17.34
C GLY A 35 -5.43 -1.62 18.08
N GLU A 36 -5.67 -2.84 17.62
CA GLU A 36 -5.04 -4.05 18.15
C GLU A 36 -3.58 -4.19 17.69
N VAL A 37 -3.32 -3.82 16.44
CA VAL A 37 -2.00 -3.81 15.80
C VAL A 37 -1.64 -2.36 15.45
N PRO A 38 -0.98 -1.63 16.35
CA PRO A 38 -0.60 -0.25 16.08
C PRO A 38 0.53 -0.16 15.05
N VAL A 39 0.39 0.80 14.15
CA VAL A 39 1.33 1.13 13.07
C VAL A 39 1.61 2.63 13.11
N SER A 40 2.82 2.99 13.50
CA SER A 40 3.25 4.40 13.59
C SER A 40 3.75 4.89 12.24
N ILE A 41 3.11 5.87 11.65
CA ILE A 41 3.48 6.42 10.33
C ILE A 41 3.68 7.92 10.43
N ASP A 42 4.91 8.36 10.19
CA ASP A 42 5.19 9.75 9.83
C ASP A 42 5.05 9.85 8.30
N PRO A 43 4.01 10.54 7.79
CA PRO A 43 3.80 10.60 6.35
C PRO A 43 4.87 11.45 5.64
N GLY A 44 5.61 12.29 6.37
CA GLY A 44 6.52 13.24 5.74
C GLY A 44 5.79 14.09 4.69
N PRO A 45 6.46 14.50 3.61
CA PRO A 45 5.83 15.17 2.47
C PRO A 45 5.23 14.17 1.46
N THR A 46 5.12 12.88 1.81
CA THR A 46 4.68 11.81 0.89
C THR A 46 3.19 11.49 1.06
N PHE A 47 2.64 10.67 0.16
CA PHE A 47 1.28 10.15 0.27
C PHE A 47 1.22 8.93 1.21
N GLY A 48 0.03 8.64 1.75
CA GLY A 48 -0.22 7.40 2.49
C GLY A 48 -0.18 7.54 4.02
N HIS A 49 -0.92 8.51 4.57
CA HIS A 49 -1.04 8.67 6.04
C HIS A 49 -2.15 7.82 6.70
N GLY A 50 -2.78 6.92 5.94
CA GLY A 50 -3.81 6.00 6.45
C GLY A 50 -5.25 6.53 6.41
N ALA A 51 -5.49 7.84 6.47
CA ALA A 51 -6.83 8.42 6.53
C ALA A 51 -7.48 8.65 5.15
N HIS A 52 -6.72 8.57 4.04
CA HIS A 52 -7.31 8.69 2.72
C HIS A 52 -8.15 7.43 2.39
N PRO A 53 -9.36 7.57 1.78
CA PRO A 53 -10.24 6.43 1.48
C PRO A 53 -9.53 5.29 0.74
N THR A 54 -8.68 5.59 -0.26
CA THR A 54 -7.94 4.57 -1.01
C THR A 54 -6.99 3.77 -0.12
N THR A 55 -6.33 4.43 0.82
CA THR A 55 -5.42 3.76 1.77
C THR A 55 -6.22 2.89 2.75
N ALA A 56 -7.35 3.40 3.27
CA ALA A 56 -8.23 2.64 4.16
C ALA A 56 -8.80 1.40 3.48
N LEU A 57 -9.20 1.50 2.22
CA LEU A 57 -9.68 0.37 1.41
C LEU A 57 -8.60 -0.73 1.30
N VAL A 58 -7.35 -0.37 0.98
CA VAL A 58 -6.28 -1.36 0.86
C VAL A 58 -5.85 -1.90 2.22
N LEU A 59 -5.83 -1.08 3.27
CA LEU A 59 -5.56 -1.55 4.64
C LEU A 59 -6.58 -2.60 5.11
N ALA A 60 -7.85 -2.46 4.74
CA ALA A 60 -8.87 -3.47 5.03
C ALA A 60 -8.56 -4.81 4.35
N GLU A 61 -8.03 -4.78 3.12
CA GLU A 61 -7.58 -5.98 2.43
C GLU A 61 -6.28 -6.55 3.02
N VAL A 62 -5.34 -5.68 3.40
CA VAL A 62 -4.12 -6.09 4.11
C VAL A 62 -4.48 -6.79 5.42
N ASP A 63 -5.41 -6.24 6.22
CA ASP A 63 -5.85 -6.87 7.47
C ASP A 63 -6.47 -8.24 7.24
N ARG A 64 -7.18 -8.43 6.13
CA ARG A 64 -7.83 -9.69 5.78
C ARG A 64 -6.88 -10.73 5.20
N LEU A 65 -5.89 -10.31 4.40
CA LEU A 65 -5.07 -11.18 3.57
C LEU A 65 -3.68 -11.44 4.16
N ALA A 66 -3.04 -10.42 4.74
CA ALA A 66 -1.67 -10.54 5.21
C ALA A 66 -1.55 -11.42 6.46
N GLY A 67 -0.50 -12.23 6.47
CA GLY A 67 -0.20 -13.12 7.59
C GLY A 67 1.17 -13.78 7.48
N PRO A 68 1.52 -14.67 8.43
CA PRO A 68 2.81 -15.34 8.46
C PRO A 68 3.13 -16.11 7.17
N ASN A 69 4.41 -16.05 6.77
CA ASN A 69 4.96 -16.69 5.57
C ASN A 69 4.39 -16.19 4.22
N MET A 70 3.73 -15.05 4.21
CA MET A 70 3.22 -14.44 2.98
C MET A 70 4.18 -13.37 2.50
N SER A 71 4.76 -13.55 1.32
CA SER A 71 5.57 -12.53 0.65
C SER A 71 4.70 -11.42 0.08
N MET A 72 5.19 -10.16 0.16
CA MET A 72 4.38 -9.01 -0.26
C MET A 72 5.19 -7.98 -1.02
N LEU A 73 4.59 -7.43 -2.07
CA LEU A 73 5.12 -6.30 -2.86
C LEU A 73 4.12 -5.12 -2.80
N ASP A 74 4.63 -3.96 -2.40
CA ASP A 74 3.89 -2.68 -2.42
C ASP A 74 4.43 -1.78 -3.53
N VAL A 75 3.62 -1.55 -4.55
CA VAL A 75 3.97 -0.74 -5.74
C VAL A 75 3.44 0.68 -5.56
N GLY A 76 4.35 1.65 -5.48
CA GLY A 76 4.05 3.02 -5.07
C GLY A 76 3.91 3.11 -3.55
N CYS A 77 4.94 2.66 -2.81
CA CYS A 77 4.85 2.47 -1.36
C CYS A 77 4.68 3.77 -0.54
N GLY A 78 5.06 4.91 -1.09
CA GLY A 78 4.87 6.22 -0.44
C GLY A 78 5.48 6.31 0.96
N SER A 79 4.64 6.47 1.98
CA SER A 79 5.04 6.46 3.39
C SER A 79 5.42 5.06 3.91
N GLY A 80 5.11 4.00 3.16
CA GLY A 80 5.27 2.60 3.56
C GLY A 80 4.11 2.03 4.38
N VAL A 81 3.02 2.77 4.56
CA VAL A 81 1.94 2.36 5.47
C VAL A 81 1.39 0.97 5.18
N LEU A 82 1.20 0.60 3.91
CA LEU A 82 0.65 -0.70 3.51
C LEU A 82 1.66 -1.83 3.75
N ALA A 83 2.90 -1.63 3.31
CA ALA A 83 4.01 -2.56 3.51
C ALA A 83 4.28 -2.83 5.00
N ILE A 84 4.34 -1.77 5.82
CA ILE A 84 4.57 -1.85 7.26
C ILE A 84 3.40 -2.53 7.96
N ALA A 85 2.15 -2.20 7.58
CA ALA A 85 0.97 -2.86 8.12
C ALA A 85 0.99 -4.38 7.86
N ALA A 86 1.32 -4.81 6.64
CA ALA A 86 1.45 -6.23 6.31
C ALA A 86 2.57 -6.89 7.14
N ALA A 87 3.74 -6.25 7.27
CA ALA A 87 4.83 -6.76 8.08
C ALA A 87 4.45 -6.88 9.58
N ARG A 88 3.69 -5.92 10.11
CA ARG A 88 3.15 -5.97 11.49
C ARG A 88 2.14 -7.11 11.70
N LEU A 89 1.48 -7.56 10.65
CA LEU A 89 0.61 -8.75 10.66
C LEU A 89 1.40 -10.06 10.44
N GLY A 90 2.71 -9.99 10.27
CA GLY A 90 3.60 -11.15 10.14
C GLY A 90 3.97 -11.52 8.71
N ALA A 91 3.57 -10.73 7.71
CA ALA A 91 4.03 -10.95 6.34
C ALA A 91 5.56 -10.78 6.21
N GLY A 92 6.18 -11.57 5.34
CA GLY A 92 7.60 -11.49 5.02
C GLY A 92 8.03 -12.57 4.03
N PRO A 93 8.93 -12.24 3.11
CA PRO A 93 9.57 -10.94 2.87
C PRO A 93 8.60 -9.86 2.38
N VAL A 94 8.83 -8.61 2.80
CA VAL A 94 8.05 -7.44 2.36
C VAL A 94 8.94 -6.49 1.57
N VAL A 95 8.53 -6.17 0.35
CA VAL A 95 9.24 -5.28 -0.57
C VAL A 95 8.35 -4.09 -0.92
N GLY A 96 8.87 -2.88 -0.81
CA GLY A 96 8.25 -1.65 -1.29
C GLY A 96 9.04 -1.04 -2.43
N ILE A 97 8.37 -0.58 -3.47
CA ILE A 97 9.01 0.19 -4.54
C ILE A 97 8.27 1.50 -4.76
N ASP A 98 9.03 2.54 -5.06
CA ASP A 98 8.48 3.85 -5.45
C ASP A 98 9.42 4.52 -6.44
N VAL A 99 8.89 5.36 -7.33
CA VAL A 99 9.71 6.13 -8.26
C VAL A 99 10.42 7.30 -7.57
N GLU A 100 9.88 7.75 -6.43
CA GLU A 100 10.41 8.87 -5.66
C GLU A 100 11.38 8.37 -4.57
N ALA A 101 12.62 8.83 -4.63
CA ALA A 101 13.64 8.47 -3.63
C ALA A 101 13.26 8.92 -2.21
N ASP A 102 12.56 10.03 -2.07
CA ASP A 102 12.06 10.53 -0.79
C ASP A 102 11.01 9.58 -0.19
N ALA A 103 10.10 9.04 -1.00
CA ALA A 103 9.13 8.04 -0.56
C ALA A 103 9.84 6.78 -0.02
N VAL A 104 10.86 6.29 -0.73
CA VAL A 104 11.69 5.16 -0.28
C VAL A 104 12.38 5.47 1.06
N ALA A 105 12.92 6.68 1.23
CA ALA A 105 13.56 7.09 2.49
C ALA A 105 12.56 7.12 3.66
N TRP A 106 11.34 7.64 3.42
CA TRP A 106 10.28 7.67 4.43
C TRP A 106 9.77 6.26 4.77
N THR A 107 9.56 5.39 3.77
CA THR A 107 9.23 3.97 4.01
C THR A 107 10.25 3.31 4.93
N ARG A 108 11.55 3.48 4.67
CA ARG A 108 12.63 2.92 5.51
C ARG A 108 12.61 3.48 6.93
N THR A 109 12.43 4.79 7.08
CA THR A 109 12.35 5.45 8.39
C THR A 109 11.18 4.91 9.20
N ASN A 110 9.99 4.81 8.58
CA ASN A 110 8.80 4.28 9.22
C ASN A 110 8.92 2.78 9.53
N ALA A 111 9.56 1.99 8.68
CA ALA A 111 9.81 0.56 8.95
C ALA A 111 10.67 0.37 10.21
N VAL A 112 11.75 1.16 10.35
CA VAL A 112 12.59 1.16 11.57
C VAL A 112 11.78 1.55 12.80
N ALA A 113 10.94 2.60 12.70
CA ALA A 113 10.11 3.06 13.83
C ALA A 113 9.09 2.00 14.29
N ASN A 114 8.67 1.11 13.39
CA ASN A 114 7.75 0.00 13.70
C ASN A 114 8.46 -1.32 14.02
N ALA A 115 9.80 -1.34 14.03
CA ALA A 115 10.62 -2.53 14.26
C ALA A 115 10.27 -3.70 13.31
N VAL A 116 10.03 -3.40 12.02
CA VAL A 116 9.75 -4.38 10.96
C VAL A 116 10.78 -4.30 9.85
N ASP A 117 10.96 -5.43 9.15
CA ASP A 117 11.84 -5.51 7.98
C ASP A 117 11.03 -5.28 6.71
N VAL A 118 11.26 -4.13 6.07
CA VAL A 118 10.70 -3.77 4.77
C VAL A 118 11.83 -3.30 3.87
N SER A 119 12.06 -4.07 2.81
CA SER A 119 13.04 -3.69 1.78
C SER A 119 12.43 -2.67 0.83
N ALA A 120 12.87 -1.42 0.89
CA ALA A 120 12.35 -0.36 0.01
C ALA A 120 13.40 0.14 -0.98
N SER A 121 13.02 0.36 -2.26
CA SER A 121 13.92 0.83 -3.31
C SER A 121 13.21 1.60 -4.42
N THR A 122 13.99 2.29 -5.26
CA THR A 122 13.50 2.91 -6.50
C THR A 122 13.61 1.96 -7.71
N THR A 123 13.72 0.66 -7.47
CA THR A 123 13.81 -0.35 -8.53
C THR A 123 12.54 -0.32 -9.39
N PRO A 124 12.65 -0.20 -10.72
CA PRO A 124 11.49 -0.32 -11.60
C PRO A 124 10.77 -1.65 -11.41
N ILE A 125 9.45 -1.65 -11.51
CA ILE A 125 8.64 -2.87 -11.32
C ILE A 125 9.07 -4.02 -12.24
N THR A 126 9.56 -3.73 -13.44
CA THR A 126 10.09 -4.70 -14.40
C THR A 126 11.32 -5.43 -13.89
N ASP A 127 12.11 -4.79 -13.01
CA ASP A 127 13.40 -5.27 -12.54
C ASP A 127 13.32 -5.89 -11.14
N VAL A 128 12.14 -5.83 -10.49
CA VAL A 128 11.90 -6.50 -9.20
C VAL A 128 11.99 -8.02 -9.39
N PRO A 129 12.86 -8.73 -8.67
CA PRO A 129 13.01 -10.17 -8.85
C PRO A 129 11.87 -10.95 -8.16
N GLY A 130 11.55 -12.12 -8.74
CA GLY A 130 10.60 -13.07 -8.14
C GLY A 130 9.14 -12.69 -8.28
N THR A 131 8.31 -13.41 -7.55
CA THR A 131 6.86 -13.22 -7.46
C THR A 131 6.43 -13.22 -5.99
N PHE A 132 5.25 -12.65 -5.71
CA PHE A 132 4.76 -12.38 -4.38
C PHE A 132 3.34 -12.93 -4.18
N ASP A 133 3.06 -13.41 -2.98
CA ASP A 133 1.74 -13.92 -2.61
C ASP A 133 0.69 -12.81 -2.52
N LEU A 134 1.11 -11.60 -2.12
CA LEU A 134 0.28 -10.41 -2.10
C LEU A 134 0.99 -9.26 -2.82
N VAL A 135 0.35 -8.73 -3.85
CA VAL A 135 0.83 -7.54 -4.55
C VAL A 135 -0.18 -6.42 -4.35
N LEU A 136 0.29 -5.26 -3.93
CA LEU A 136 -0.53 -4.06 -3.77
C LEU A 136 -0.10 -2.99 -4.77
N ALA A 137 -1.09 -2.28 -5.34
CA ALA A 137 -0.85 -1.09 -6.16
C ALA A 137 -1.93 -0.05 -5.86
N ASN A 138 -1.61 0.90 -4.96
CA ASN A 138 -2.46 2.04 -4.65
C ASN A 138 -1.92 3.29 -5.35
N VAL A 139 -2.17 3.38 -6.66
CA VAL A 139 -1.59 4.40 -7.54
C VAL A 139 -2.66 5.06 -8.41
N LEU A 140 -2.30 6.14 -9.12
CA LEU A 140 -3.24 6.84 -10.00
C LEU A 140 -3.68 5.96 -11.19
N PRO A 141 -4.90 6.16 -11.74
CA PRO A 141 -5.43 5.36 -12.85
C PRO A 141 -4.52 5.31 -14.08
N VAL A 142 -3.85 6.40 -14.42
CA VAL A 142 -2.91 6.45 -15.55
C VAL A 142 -1.66 5.58 -15.32
N VAL A 143 -1.27 5.41 -14.07
CA VAL A 143 -0.13 4.56 -13.70
C VAL A 143 -0.51 3.09 -13.85
N HIS A 144 -1.73 2.69 -13.42
CA HIS A 144 -2.23 1.33 -13.63
C HIS A 144 -2.16 0.91 -15.09
N ASP A 145 -2.56 1.77 -16.03
CA ASP A 145 -2.49 1.50 -17.47
C ASP A 145 -1.06 1.14 -17.92
N ALA A 146 -0.07 1.85 -17.36
CA ALA A 146 1.32 1.69 -17.75
C ALA A 146 1.99 0.45 -17.12
N ILE A 147 1.57 0.03 -15.92
CA ILE A 147 2.27 -1.01 -15.15
C ILE A 147 1.50 -2.33 -15.04
N ALA A 148 0.25 -2.43 -15.50
CA ALA A 148 -0.62 -3.59 -15.28
C ALA A 148 0.05 -4.93 -15.66
N SER A 149 0.72 -5.00 -16.81
CA SER A 149 1.47 -6.19 -17.24
C SER A 149 2.57 -6.56 -16.25
N ALA A 150 3.40 -5.58 -15.86
CA ALA A 150 4.53 -5.81 -14.97
C ALA A 150 4.08 -6.19 -13.56
N VAL A 151 3.03 -5.54 -13.04
CA VAL A 151 2.42 -5.85 -11.73
C VAL A 151 1.86 -7.27 -11.73
N THR A 152 1.10 -7.64 -12.77
CA THR A 152 0.55 -9.00 -12.92
C THR A 152 1.67 -10.04 -12.94
N ALA A 153 2.77 -9.77 -13.63
CA ALA A 153 3.92 -10.67 -13.70
C ALA A 153 4.67 -10.84 -12.35
N ARG A 154 4.46 -9.96 -11.38
CA ARG A 154 5.03 -10.08 -10.02
C ARG A 154 4.12 -10.82 -9.05
N ARG A 155 2.90 -11.12 -9.41
CA ARG A 155 2.01 -11.96 -8.60
C ARG A 155 2.38 -13.44 -8.73
N ALA A 156 2.50 -14.14 -7.62
CA ALA A 156 2.65 -15.60 -7.60
C ALA A 156 1.40 -16.28 -8.21
N GLU A 157 1.51 -17.49 -8.68
CA GLU A 157 0.40 -18.21 -9.33
C GLU A 157 -0.89 -18.25 -8.48
N GLN A 158 -0.74 -18.54 -7.19
CA GLN A 158 -1.84 -18.52 -6.20
C GLN A 158 -1.96 -17.18 -5.48
N GLY A 159 -1.18 -16.18 -5.84
CA GLY A 159 -1.13 -14.88 -5.19
C GLY A 159 -2.36 -14.03 -5.49
N VAL A 160 -2.49 -12.94 -4.76
CA VAL A 160 -3.57 -11.96 -4.87
C VAL A 160 -3.00 -10.59 -5.23
N LEU A 161 -3.69 -9.89 -6.11
CA LEU A 161 -3.42 -8.49 -6.44
C LEU A 161 -4.53 -7.61 -5.87
N VAL A 162 -4.16 -6.56 -5.14
CA VAL A 162 -5.09 -5.51 -4.68
C VAL A 162 -4.72 -4.20 -5.36
N VAL A 163 -5.66 -3.62 -6.07
CA VAL A 163 -5.49 -2.33 -6.77
C VAL A 163 -6.42 -1.28 -6.18
N SER A 164 -5.94 -0.05 -6.03
CA SER A 164 -6.69 1.10 -5.55
C SER A 164 -6.06 2.42 -6.03
N GLY A 165 -6.54 3.57 -5.51
CA GLY A 165 -6.21 4.87 -6.10
C GLY A 165 -7.10 5.20 -7.29
N ILE A 166 -8.26 4.55 -7.38
CA ILE A 166 -9.14 4.52 -8.54
C ILE A 166 -10.45 5.22 -8.18
N PRO A 167 -10.80 6.37 -8.80
CA PRO A 167 -12.14 6.92 -8.72
C PRO A 167 -13.19 5.92 -9.26
N ASP A 168 -14.37 5.86 -8.65
CA ASP A 168 -15.40 4.86 -8.96
C ASP A 168 -15.75 4.83 -10.46
N GLU A 169 -15.84 5.99 -11.11
CA GLU A 169 -16.14 6.11 -12.55
C GLU A 169 -15.05 5.54 -13.46
N ARG A 170 -13.87 5.23 -12.92
CA ARG A 170 -12.75 4.63 -13.65
C ARG A 170 -12.49 3.17 -13.29
N ALA A 171 -13.24 2.62 -12.34
CA ALA A 171 -12.99 1.29 -11.79
C ALA A 171 -13.03 0.19 -12.85
N ASP A 172 -14.07 0.15 -13.69
CA ASP A 172 -14.19 -0.87 -14.74
C ASP A 172 -13.04 -0.83 -15.75
N ARG A 173 -12.60 0.38 -16.12
CA ARG A 173 -11.48 0.55 -17.04
C ARG A 173 -10.18 0.03 -16.44
N VAL A 174 -9.87 0.43 -15.21
CA VAL A 174 -8.61 0.04 -14.54
C VAL A 174 -8.59 -1.45 -14.25
N VAL A 175 -9.67 -2.01 -13.71
CA VAL A 175 -9.80 -3.46 -13.49
C VAL A 175 -9.67 -4.23 -14.81
N GLY A 176 -10.29 -3.72 -15.88
CA GLY A 176 -10.18 -4.29 -17.22
C GLY A 176 -8.76 -4.42 -17.74
N CYS A 177 -7.83 -3.52 -17.34
CA CYS A 177 -6.41 -3.65 -17.69
C CYS A 177 -5.79 -4.93 -17.13
N TYR A 178 -6.13 -5.32 -15.93
CA TYR A 178 -5.62 -6.54 -15.28
C TYR A 178 -6.34 -7.80 -15.75
N VAL A 179 -7.65 -7.71 -16.00
CA VAL A 179 -8.44 -8.82 -16.60
C VAL A 179 -7.92 -9.19 -17.98
N ALA A 180 -7.42 -8.21 -18.75
CA ALA A 180 -6.78 -8.47 -20.04
C ALA A 180 -5.50 -9.35 -19.94
N PHE A 181 -4.87 -9.42 -18.77
CA PHE A 181 -3.75 -10.32 -18.45
C PHE A 181 -4.19 -11.61 -17.73
N GLY A 182 -5.48 -11.98 -17.82
CA GLY A 182 -6.01 -13.25 -17.32
C GLY A 182 -6.41 -13.27 -15.86
N LEU A 183 -6.39 -12.12 -15.14
CA LEU A 183 -6.90 -12.05 -13.79
C LEU A 183 -8.44 -11.97 -13.78
N THR A 184 -9.02 -12.45 -12.69
CA THR A 184 -10.47 -12.36 -12.41
C THR A 184 -10.66 -11.44 -11.22
N GLU A 185 -11.61 -10.51 -11.30
CA GLU A 185 -12.03 -9.72 -10.16
C GLU A 185 -12.82 -10.58 -9.19
N GLU A 186 -12.31 -10.76 -7.98
CA GLU A 186 -12.98 -11.51 -6.91
C GLU A 186 -13.87 -10.64 -6.04
N ARG A 187 -13.45 -9.40 -5.83
CA ARG A 187 -14.18 -8.46 -4.99
C ARG A 187 -13.83 -7.03 -5.34
N ARG A 188 -14.82 -6.16 -5.18
CA ARG A 188 -14.70 -4.71 -5.27
C ARG A 188 -15.33 -4.05 -4.05
N THR A 189 -14.70 -3.01 -3.53
CA THR A 189 -15.21 -2.21 -2.41
C THR A 189 -14.99 -0.74 -2.71
N SER A 190 -15.98 0.09 -2.40
CA SER A 190 -15.89 1.55 -2.62
C SER A 190 -16.20 2.32 -1.34
N ILE A 191 -15.47 3.40 -1.11
CA ILE A 191 -15.67 4.36 -0.03
C ILE A 191 -15.44 5.77 -0.59
N ASP A 192 -16.38 6.66 -0.36
CA ASP A 192 -16.28 8.10 -0.68
C ASP A 192 -15.82 8.38 -2.13
N GLY A 193 -16.37 7.64 -3.10
CA GLY A 193 -16.07 7.82 -4.52
C GLY A 193 -14.77 7.18 -4.99
N TRP A 194 -14.15 6.33 -4.14
CA TRP A 194 -12.92 5.60 -4.44
C TRP A 194 -13.11 4.10 -4.34
N THR A 195 -12.50 3.38 -5.26
CA THR A 195 -12.58 1.92 -5.38
C THR A 195 -11.25 1.26 -5.07
N ALA A 196 -11.34 0.09 -4.40
CA ALA A 196 -10.33 -0.95 -4.42
C ALA A 196 -10.92 -2.24 -5.01
N ALA A 197 -10.10 -2.96 -5.78
CA ALA A 197 -10.45 -4.27 -6.32
C ALA A 197 -9.41 -5.31 -5.96
N VAL A 198 -9.89 -6.50 -5.65
CA VAL A 198 -9.09 -7.71 -5.39
C VAL A 198 -9.19 -8.60 -6.61
N LEU A 199 -8.03 -8.95 -7.16
CA LEU A 199 -7.92 -9.78 -8.36
C LEU A 199 -7.05 -11.02 -8.08
N ALA A 200 -7.45 -12.15 -8.61
CA ALA A 200 -6.70 -13.40 -8.57
C ALA A 200 -6.91 -14.18 -9.86
N GLY A 201 -6.35 -15.37 -9.94
CA GLY A 201 -6.50 -16.25 -11.11
C GLY A 201 -5.15 -16.67 -11.72
N PRO A 202 -5.16 -17.51 -12.75
CA PRO A 202 -3.95 -18.03 -13.33
C PRO A 202 -3.12 -16.91 -13.99
N VAL A 203 -1.79 -16.99 -13.84
CA VAL A 203 -0.87 -16.20 -14.68
C VAL A 203 -0.89 -16.84 -16.07
N VAL A 204 -1.31 -16.10 -17.07
CA VAL A 204 -1.16 -16.51 -18.48
C VAL A 204 0.32 -16.32 -18.83
N GLY A 205 1.02 -17.44 -19.01
CA GLY A 205 2.43 -17.46 -19.42
C GLY A 205 2.63 -17.02 -20.87
#